data_5a5dc8731207e0f4fabb35ce92effd2c
#
_entry.id   5a5dc8731207e0f4fabb35ce92effd2c
#
_cell.length_a   1.000
_cell.length_b   1.000
_cell.length_c   1.000
_cell.angle_alpha   90.00
_cell.angle_beta   90.00
_cell.angle_gamma   90.00
#
_symmetry.space_group_name_H-M   'P 1'
#
loop_
_entity.id
_entity.type
_entity.pdbx_description
1 polymer ?
#
loop_
_entity_poly.entity_id
_entity_poly.type
_entity_poly.pdbx_seq_one_letter_code
_entity_poly.pdbx_strand_id
1 'polypeptide(L)'
;MATVMSVKGPIDADKMGITSIHEHIFLDLSRDSAGRDSMLNDQELAYQELVQYKQAGGTTIVDQTTGGLRGHDHDILPVTHAVAVREMAERTGINVILGAGWYRDLYYPQEFQRKKTDQIAEELVRDVEEGIEGTDVRAGVLGEIGAHFTW
;
A
#
# COMPACT_ATOMS: atom_id res chain seq x y z
N MET A 1 -23.52 -6.56 9.10
CA MET A 1 -23.10 -6.20 7.73
C MET A 1 -21.62 -6.50 7.62
N ALA A 2 -21.14 -6.90 6.45
CA ALA A 2 -19.72 -7.11 6.24
C ALA A 2 -19.00 -5.74 6.21
N THR A 3 -17.82 -5.68 6.80
CA THR A 3 -16.97 -4.47 6.81
C THR A 3 -15.63 -4.76 6.16
N VAL A 4 -15.04 -3.74 5.55
CA VAL A 4 -13.70 -3.77 4.98
C VAL A 4 -12.87 -2.69 5.67
N MET A 5 -11.63 -2.99 6.01
CA MET A 5 -10.73 -2.03 6.62
C MET A 5 -10.16 -1.10 5.56
N SER A 6 -10.39 0.20 5.68
CA SER A 6 -9.74 1.25 4.89
C SER A 6 -8.69 1.97 5.73
N VAL A 7 -7.84 2.77 5.08
CA VAL A 7 -6.82 3.60 5.77
C VAL A 7 -7.44 4.63 6.73
N LYS A 8 -8.73 4.90 6.64
CA LYS A 8 -9.51 5.79 7.52
C LYS A 8 -10.32 5.04 8.58
N GLY A 9 -10.20 3.72 8.65
CA GLY A 9 -10.98 2.83 9.50
C GLY A 9 -11.98 1.97 8.73
N PRO A 10 -12.83 1.19 9.42
CA PRO A 10 -13.76 0.26 8.79
C PRO A 10 -14.86 0.97 8.01
N ILE A 11 -15.18 0.45 6.83
CA ILE A 11 -16.30 0.88 5.99
C ILE A 11 -17.23 -0.30 5.72
N ASP A 12 -18.52 -0.02 5.53
CA ASP A 12 -19.48 -1.04 5.09
C ASP A 12 -19.12 -1.52 3.68
N ALA A 13 -19.11 -2.83 3.44
CA ALA A 13 -18.78 -3.38 2.12
C ALA A 13 -19.70 -2.84 1.02
N ASP A 14 -20.96 -2.58 1.33
CA ASP A 14 -21.94 -2.03 0.39
C ASP A 14 -21.63 -0.58 -0.03
N LYS A 15 -20.72 0.11 0.68
CA LYS A 15 -20.29 1.48 0.39
C LYS A 15 -19.01 1.54 -0.44
N MET A 16 -18.44 0.41 -0.81
CA MET A 16 -17.22 0.39 -1.64
C MET A 16 -17.44 0.98 -3.03
N GLY A 17 -18.61 0.75 -3.62
CA GLY A 17 -18.95 1.26 -4.95
C GLY A 17 -18.01 0.77 -6.05
N ILE A 18 -17.73 1.61 -7.04
CA ILE A 18 -16.78 1.28 -8.12
C ILE A 18 -15.38 1.24 -7.55
N THR A 19 -14.77 0.06 -7.63
CA THR A 19 -13.50 -0.24 -6.99
C THR A 19 -12.44 -0.64 -8.01
N SER A 20 -11.29 0.07 -8.02
CA SER A 20 -10.07 -0.44 -8.64
C SER A 20 -9.37 -1.38 -7.67
N ILE A 21 -9.15 -2.62 -8.09
CA ILE A 21 -8.73 -3.69 -7.18
C ILE A 21 -7.21 -3.89 -7.11
N HIS A 22 -6.44 -3.17 -7.91
CA HIS A 22 -4.99 -3.24 -7.91
C HIS A 22 -4.41 -1.92 -8.42
N GLU A 23 -3.96 -1.09 -7.50
CA GLU A 23 -3.35 0.21 -7.78
C GLU A 23 -2.15 0.47 -6.88
N HIS A 24 -1.36 1.45 -7.26
CA HIS A 24 -0.25 1.96 -6.47
C HIS A 24 -0.31 3.49 -6.48
N ILE A 25 -0.64 4.09 -5.32
CA ILE A 25 -0.70 5.56 -5.19
C ILE A 25 0.72 6.12 -5.09
N PHE A 26 1.56 5.50 -4.29
CA PHE A 26 2.98 5.79 -4.18
C PHE A 26 3.77 4.49 -4.29
N LEU A 27 4.90 4.51 -5.01
CA LEU A 27 5.60 3.29 -5.38
C LEU A 27 7.07 3.55 -5.64
N ASP A 28 7.92 2.63 -5.22
CA ASP A 28 9.34 2.57 -5.62
C ASP A 28 9.66 1.22 -6.27
N LEU A 29 9.72 1.20 -7.60
CA LEU A 29 10.19 0.07 -8.40
C LEU A 29 11.59 0.33 -9.00
N SER A 30 12.36 1.26 -8.45
CA SER A 30 13.66 1.65 -8.99
C SER A 30 14.70 0.54 -9.06
N ARG A 31 14.50 -0.54 -8.29
CA ARG A 31 15.37 -1.74 -8.33
C ARG A 31 15.17 -2.60 -9.58
N ASP A 32 14.03 -2.55 -10.23
CA ASP A 32 13.77 -3.29 -11.47
C ASP A 32 14.27 -2.54 -12.70
N SER A 33 14.16 -1.25 -12.68
CA SER A 33 14.63 -0.38 -13.74
C SER A 33 15.77 0.47 -13.18
N ALA A 34 16.91 0.47 -13.77
CA ALA A 34 18.06 1.28 -13.34
C ALA A 34 17.78 2.81 -13.43
N GLY A 35 16.53 3.27 -13.15
CA GLY A 35 16.11 4.64 -13.32
C GLY A 35 14.91 5.08 -12.47
N ARG A 36 14.73 6.40 -12.40
CA ARG A 36 13.65 7.05 -11.65
C ARG A 36 12.26 6.90 -12.29
N ASP A 37 12.18 6.32 -13.49
CA ASP A 37 10.93 6.19 -14.26
C ASP A 37 9.94 5.19 -13.63
N SER A 38 10.35 4.50 -12.57
CA SER A 38 9.54 3.52 -11.84
C SER A 38 9.25 3.96 -10.41
N MET A 39 9.23 5.27 -10.16
CA MET A 39 8.98 5.84 -8.85
C MET A 39 7.78 6.78 -8.90
N LEU A 40 6.76 6.50 -8.09
CA LEU A 40 5.58 7.34 -7.88
C LEU A 40 5.71 7.99 -6.50
N ASN A 41 6.14 9.25 -6.44
CA ASN A 41 6.38 9.97 -5.19
C ASN A 41 5.93 11.43 -5.21
N ASP A 42 5.26 11.86 -6.28
CA ASP A 42 4.70 13.21 -6.39
C ASP A 42 3.28 13.24 -5.80
N GLN A 43 3.14 13.81 -4.60
CA GLN A 43 1.86 13.88 -3.89
C GLN A 43 0.81 14.74 -4.59
N GLU A 44 1.22 15.79 -5.30
CA GLU A 44 0.26 16.65 -5.98
C GLU A 44 -0.26 15.98 -7.26
N LEU A 45 0.61 15.32 -8.01
CA LEU A 45 0.20 14.52 -9.16
C LEU A 45 -0.73 13.37 -8.73
N ALA A 46 -0.37 12.62 -7.68
CA ALA A 46 -1.23 11.58 -7.12
C ALA A 46 -2.61 12.11 -6.72
N TYR A 47 -2.67 13.28 -6.09
CA TYR A 47 -3.93 13.94 -5.76
C TYR A 47 -4.78 14.23 -7.00
N GLN A 48 -4.17 14.78 -8.06
CA GLN A 48 -4.88 15.12 -9.31
C GLN A 48 -5.43 13.86 -10.00
N GLU A 49 -4.65 12.79 -10.07
CA GLU A 49 -5.08 11.50 -10.63
C GLU A 49 -6.25 10.89 -9.83
N LEU A 50 -6.18 10.90 -8.52
CA LEU A 50 -7.26 10.42 -7.66
C LEU A 50 -8.54 11.26 -7.80
N VAL A 51 -8.42 12.57 -7.97
CA VAL A 51 -9.57 13.44 -8.25
C VAL A 51 -10.22 13.08 -9.58
N GLN A 52 -9.45 12.81 -10.64
CA GLN A 52 -9.97 12.36 -11.94
C GLN A 52 -10.68 11.01 -11.81
N TYR A 53 -10.07 10.04 -11.10
CA TYR A 53 -10.70 8.75 -10.80
C TYR A 53 -12.06 8.92 -10.12
N LYS A 54 -12.14 9.78 -9.11
CA LYS A 54 -13.38 10.11 -8.41
C LYS A 54 -14.42 10.76 -9.33
N GLN A 55 -14.00 11.71 -10.18
CA GLN A 55 -14.89 12.37 -11.15
C GLN A 55 -15.46 11.40 -12.19
N ALA A 56 -14.70 10.37 -12.54
CA ALA A 56 -15.15 9.27 -13.40
C ALA A 56 -16.12 8.28 -12.70
N GLY A 57 -16.39 8.47 -11.41
CA GLY A 57 -17.30 7.63 -10.62
C GLY A 57 -16.62 6.60 -9.71
N GLY A 58 -15.29 6.56 -9.70
CA GLY A 58 -14.51 5.71 -8.79
C GLY A 58 -14.70 6.11 -7.33
N THR A 59 -14.83 5.15 -6.44
CA THR A 59 -15.10 5.39 -5.01
C THR A 59 -14.10 4.71 -4.08
N THR A 60 -13.52 3.60 -4.52
CA THR A 60 -12.62 2.80 -3.69
C THR A 60 -11.42 2.34 -4.52
N ILE A 61 -10.26 2.35 -3.91
CA ILE A 61 -9.01 1.81 -4.46
C ILE A 61 -8.46 0.76 -3.49
N VAL A 62 -7.99 -0.37 -4.01
CA VAL A 62 -7.14 -1.31 -3.28
C VAL A 62 -5.70 -1.02 -3.68
N ASP A 63 -4.97 -0.37 -2.79
CA ASP A 63 -3.55 -0.07 -2.98
C ASP A 63 -2.72 -1.28 -2.54
N GLN A 64 -2.11 -1.94 -3.51
CA GLN A 64 -1.33 -3.16 -3.33
C GLN A 64 0.15 -2.89 -3.04
N THR A 65 0.52 -1.67 -2.68
CA THR A 65 1.90 -1.32 -2.35
C THR A 65 2.29 -1.93 -1.01
N THR A 66 3.01 -3.02 -1.05
CA THR A 66 3.48 -3.77 0.13
C THR A 66 4.92 -3.44 0.52
N GLY A 67 5.43 -4.06 1.56
CA GLY A 67 6.79 -3.86 2.03
C GLY A 67 7.82 -4.09 0.92
N GLY A 68 8.83 -3.24 0.88
CA GLY A 68 9.82 -3.16 -0.18
C GLY A 68 9.46 -2.21 -1.33
N LEU A 69 8.17 -2.06 -1.65
CA LEU A 69 7.71 -1.11 -2.67
C LEU A 69 7.47 0.31 -2.12
N ARG A 70 7.45 0.47 -0.80
CA ARG A 70 7.15 1.73 -0.09
C ARG A 70 8.37 2.67 0.06
N GLY A 71 9.43 2.44 -0.70
CA GLY A 71 10.72 3.11 -0.55
C GLY A 71 11.64 2.35 0.39
N HIS A 72 12.62 1.63 -0.13
CA HIS A 72 13.48 0.76 0.66
C HIS A 72 14.82 1.42 1.03
N ASP A 73 15.42 2.13 0.10
CA ASP A 73 16.77 2.68 0.26
C ASP A 73 16.75 4.19 0.56
N HIS A 74 15.58 4.83 0.47
CA HIS A 74 15.38 6.26 0.68
C HIS A 74 13.94 6.57 0.98
N ASP A 75 13.74 7.58 1.77
CA ASP A 75 12.41 8.12 2.02
C ASP A 75 11.90 8.79 0.75
N ILE A 76 11.02 8.11 0.02
CA ILE A 76 10.42 8.65 -1.20
C ILE A 76 9.31 9.67 -0.90
N LEU A 77 8.86 9.72 0.35
CA LEU A 77 7.81 10.59 0.85
C LEU A 77 8.25 11.28 2.14
N PRO A 78 7.71 12.46 2.47
CA PRO A 78 8.05 13.18 3.70
C PRO A 78 7.52 12.54 4.99
N VAL A 79 6.59 11.60 4.86
CA VAL A 79 6.00 10.80 5.95
C VAL A 79 5.99 9.33 5.56
N THR A 80 5.66 8.43 6.48
CA THR A 80 5.52 7.00 6.15
C THR A 80 4.47 6.79 5.07
N HIS A 81 4.67 5.77 4.23
CA HIS A 81 3.78 5.45 3.12
C HIS A 81 2.31 5.35 3.57
N ALA A 82 2.04 4.61 4.63
CA ALA A 82 0.68 4.42 5.15
C ALA A 82 0.00 5.75 5.53
N VAL A 83 0.75 6.69 6.13
CA VAL A 83 0.26 8.03 6.47
C VAL A 83 -0.01 8.85 5.21
N ALA A 84 0.92 8.85 4.24
CA ALA A 84 0.74 9.57 2.98
C ALA A 84 -0.51 9.10 2.21
N VAL A 85 -0.74 7.78 2.15
CA VAL A 85 -1.94 7.20 1.50
C VAL A 85 -3.21 7.62 2.23
N ARG A 86 -3.21 7.64 3.57
CA ARG A 86 -4.35 8.14 4.37
C ARG A 86 -4.62 9.61 4.08
N GLU A 87 -3.61 10.46 4.02
CA GLU A 87 -3.77 11.88 3.68
C GLU A 87 -4.39 12.06 2.29
N MET A 88 -3.99 11.26 1.29
CA MET A 88 -4.61 11.27 -0.03
C MET A 88 -6.09 10.85 0.03
N ALA A 89 -6.40 9.79 0.79
CA ALA A 89 -7.77 9.32 0.98
C ALA A 89 -8.66 10.38 1.67
N GLU A 90 -8.12 11.13 2.62
CA GLU A 90 -8.82 12.22 3.31
C GLU A 90 -9.06 13.43 2.38
N ARG A 91 -8.04 13.88 1.67
CA ARG A 91 -8.10 15.00 0.72
C ARG A 91 -9.07 14.76 -0.43
N THR A 92 -9.10 13.55 -0.96
CA THR A 92 -9.93 13.20 -2.13
C THR A 92 -11.31 12.67 -1.73
N GLY A 93 -11.46 12.13 -0.52
CA GLY A 93 -12.66 11.45 -0.07
C GLY A 93 -12.88 10.07 -0.72
N ILE A 94 -11.85 9.51 -1.37
CA ILE A 94 -11.84 8.12 -1.86
C ILE A 94 -11.60 7.18 -0.67
N ASN A 95 -12.16 5.98 -0.73
CA ASN A 95 -11.79 4.92 0.20
C ASN A 95 -10.54 4.22 -0.34
N VAL A 96 -9.51 4.10 0.48
CA VAL A 96 -8.32 3.32 0.13
C VAL A 96 -8.17 2.15 1.08
N ILE A 97 -8.04 0.96 0.52
CA ILE A 97 -7.76 -0.28 1.24
C ILE A 97 -6.29 -0.59 1.00
N LEU A 98 -5.47 -0.61 2.04
CA LEU A 98 -4.03 -0.77 1.91
C LEU A 98 -3.63 -2.23 2.11
N GLY A 99 -2.70 -2.71 1.29
CA GLY A 99 -2.16 -4.06 1.34
C GLY A 99 -1.09 -4.25 2.42
N ALA A 100 -1.06 -5.42 3.06
CA ALA A 100 0.05 -5.88 3.89
C ALA A 100 0.78 -7.03 3.22
N GLY A 101 2.07 -7.13 3.47
CA GLY A 101 2.93 -8.17 2.94
C GLY A 101 4.27 -7.64 2.46
N TRP A 102 4.98 -8.49 1.74
CA TRP A 102 6.27 -8.17 1.14
C TRP A 102 6.24 -8.54 -0.35
N TYR A 103 6.71 -7.64 -1.21
CA TYR A 103 6.61 -7.82 -2.65
C TYR A 103 7.37 -9.06 -3.13
N ARG A 104 8.68 -8.97 -3.30
CA ARG A 104 9.52 -10.08 -3.74
C ARG A 104 10.97 -9.92 -3.27
N ASP A 105 11.79 -10.95 -3.41
CA ASP A 105 13.13 -11.06 -2.87
C ASP A 105 14.07 -9.91 -3.22
N LEU A 106 14.00 -9.36 -4.44
CA LEU A 106 14.77 -8.19 -4.85
C LEU A 106 14.53 -6.97 -3.96
N TYR A 107 13.33 -6.87 -3.40
CA TYR A 107 12.87 -5.75 -2.56
C TYR A 107 12.93 -6.06 -1.06
N TYR A 108 13.36 -7.25 -0.69
CA TYR A 108 13.47 -7.60 0.73
C TYR A 108 14.66 -6.90 1.37
N PRO A 109 14.50 -6.29 2.55
CA PRO A 109 15.61 -5.82 3.35
C PRO A 109 16.46 -7.00 3.83
N GLN A 110 17.73 -6.73 4.15
CA GLN A 110 18.66 -7.79 4.56
C GLN A 110 18.16 -8.61 5.75
N GLU A 111 17.52 -7.96 6.71
CA GLU A 111 16.95 -8.58 7.89
C GLU A 111 15.78 -9.52 7.57
N PHE A 112 15.02 -9.26 6.49
CA PHE A 112 13.90 -10.10 6.08
C PHE A 112 14.34 -11.53 5.75
N GLN A 113 15.49 -11.69 5.10
CA GLN A 113 16.02 -13.02 4.74
C GLN A 113 16.37 -13.89 5.96
N ARG A 114 16.47 -13.29 7.15
CA ARG A 114 16.75 -13.98 8.41
C ARG A 114 15.49 -14.32 9.19
N LYS A 115 14.33 -13.82 8.78
CA LYS A 115 13.05 -14.05 9.45
C LYS A 115 12.57 -15.47 9.21
N LYS A 116 12.01 -16.07 10.25
CA LYS A 116 11.28 -17.32 10.15
C LYS A 116 9.84 -17.05 9.70
N THR A 117 9.19 -18.08 9.17
CA THR A 117 7.80 -17.99 8.72
C THR A 117 6.86 -17.42 9.79
N ASP A 118 7.02 -17.87 11.04
CA ASP A 118 6.19 -17.39 12.16
C ASP A 118 6.37 -15.88 12.40
N GLN A 119 7.59 -15.37 12.31
CA GLN A 119 7.86 -13.94 12.46
C GLN A 119 7.23 -13.11 11.34
N ILE A 120 7.22 -13.63 10.10
CA ILE A 120 6.53 -12.96 8.97
C ILE A 120 5.02 -13.01 9.20
N ALA A 121 4.47 -14.11 9.66
CA ALA A 121 3.05 -14.23 10.00
C ALA A 121 2.64 -13.25 11.10
N GLU A 122 3.44 -13.12 12.16
CA GLU A 122 3.21 -12.15 13.25
C GLU A 122 3.23 -10.71 12.75
N GLU A 123 4.10 -10.37 11.79
CA GLU A 123 4.09 -9.04 11.15
C GLU A 123 2.80 -8.79 10.39
N LEU A 124 2.35 -9.73 9.58
CA LEU A 124 1.10 -9.60 8.83
C LEU A 124 -0.11 -9.44 9.76
N VAL A 125 -0.15 -10.21 10.86
CA VAL A 125 -1.20 -10.07 11.88
C VAL A 125 -1.17 -8.68 12.49
N ARG A 126 0.00 -8.17 12.85
CA ARG A 126 0.15 -6.82 13.39
C ARG A 126 -0.29 -5.74 12.41
N ASP A 127 0.08 -5.85 11.14
CA ASP A 127 -0.32 -4.89 10.10
C ASP A 127 -1.85 -4.84 9.94
N VAL A 128 -2.53 -5.98 10.12
CA VAL A 128 -4.00 -6.07 10.03
C VAL A 128 -4.68 -5.61 11.33
N GLU A 129 -4.13 -5.93 12.49
CA GLU A 129 -4.79 -5.71 13.79
C GLU A 129 -4.40 -4.38 14.44
N GLU A 130 -3.16 -3.94 14.28
CA GLU A 130 -2.63 -2.76 14.96
C GLU A 130 -2.33 -1.62 13.98
N GLY A 131 -1.55 -1.90 12.92
CA GLY A 131 -1.23 -0.93 11.87
C GLY A 131 0.13 -1.16 11.22
N ILE A 132 0.26 -0.63 10.03
CA ILE A 132 1.41 -0.76 9.14
C ILE A 132 2.51 0.22 9.57
N GLU A 133 3.76 -0.22 9.54
CA GLU A 133 4.95 0.64 9.76
C GLU A 133 4.93 1.40 11.11
N GLY A 134 4.31 0.82 12.13
CA GLY A 134 4.20 1.44 13.45
C GLY A 134 3.20 2.60 13.53
N THR A 135 2.36 2.73 12.53
CA THR A 135 1.23 3.68 12.50
C THR A 135 -0.04 3.00 13.03
N ASP A 136 -1.14 3.76 13.09
CA ASP A 136 -2.50 3.26 13.36
C ASP A 136 -3.28 2.92 12.06
N VAL A 137 -2.64 3.04 10.90
CA VAL A 137 -3.23 2.70 9.60
C VAL A 137 -3.18 1.19 9.40
N ARG A 138 -4.33 0.54 9.43
CA ARG A 138 -4.44 -0.92 9.35
C ARG A 138 -4.60 -1.40 7.91
N ALA A 139 -3.99 -2.54 7.61
CA ALA A 139 -4.20 -3.21 6.32
C ALA A 139 -5.62 -3.77 6.21
N GLY A 140 -6.18 -3.71 5.01
CA GLY A 140 -7.48 -4.30 4.68
C GLY A 140 -7.40 -5.51 3.74
N VAL A 141 -6.21 -5.80 3.21
CA VAL A 141 -5.95 -6.93 2.31
C VAL A 141 -4.52 -7.43 2.51
N LEU A 142 -4.27 -8.71 2.22
CA LEU A 142 -2.92 -9.27 2.12
C LEU A 142 -2.51 -9.32 0.64
N GLY A 143 -1.39 -8.69 0.28
CA GLY A 143 -0.88 -8.57 -1.08
C GLY A 143 -0.65 -7.11 -1.49
N GLU A 144 0.06 -6.90 -2.60
CA GLU A 144 0.55 -7.97 -3.49
C GLU A 144 1.77 -8.70 -2.88
N ILE A 145 1.85 -9.97 -3.14
CA ILE A 145 2.98 -10.81 -2.74
C ILE A 145 3.54 -11.43 -4.01
N GLY A 146 4.73 -11.01 -4.40
CA GLY A 146 5.44 -11.54 -5.54
C GLY A 146 6.30 -12.75 -5.16
N ALA A 147 6.29 -13.77 -6.01
CA ALA A 147 7.24 -14.87 -5.91
C ALA A 147 8.22 -14.79 -7.09
N HIS A 148 9.49 -14.62 -6.78
CA HIS A 148 10.55 -14.63 -7.77
C HIS A 148 11.46 -15.84 -7.49
N PHE A 149 11.50 -16.78 -8.42
CA PHE A 149 12.36 -17.95 -8.31
C PHE A 149 13.70 -17.63 -8.95
N THR A 150 14.71 -17.45 -8.13
CA THR A 150 16.09 -17.65 -8.56
C THR A 150 16.44 -19.11 -8.28
N TRP A 151 16.51 -19.92 -9.31
CA TRP A 151 17.08 -21.27 -9.27
C TRP A 151 18.60 -21.20 -9.36
#